data_b0eb8600834b8163c8ff977d2e8364e6
#
_entry.id   b0eb8600834b8163c8ff977d2e8364e6
#
_cell.length_a   1.000
_cell.length_b   1.000
_cell.length_c   1.000
_cell.angle_alpha   90.00
_cell.angle_beta   90.00
_cell.angle_gamma   90.00
#
_symmetry.space_group_name_H-M   'P 1'
#
loop_
_entity.id
_entity.type
_entity.pdbx_description
1 polymer ?
#
loop_
_entity_poly.entity_id
_entity_poly.type
_entity_poly.pdbx_seq_one_letter_code
_entity_poly.pdbx_strand_id
1 'polypeptide(L)'
;MENFDYVIIGAGSAGCVLANRLSENSNNKVVLIEAGGKDNYPWIHIPVGYFKTMHNPSVDWCYKTEPDASMNNRSIRYPRGKTLGGSSSINGLLYISCLLYTSPSPRDATLSRMPSSA
;
A
#
# COMPACT_ATOMS: atom_id res chain seq x y z
N MET A 1 -23.04 8.39 22.47
CA MET A 1 -21.92 8.58 21.52
C MET A 1 -20.91 7.48 21.79
N GLU A 2 -20.45 6.78 20.79
CA GLU A 2 -19.32 5.86 20.96
C GLU A 2 -18.03 6.69 20.99
N ASN A 3 -17.20 6.44 22.01
CA ASN A 3 -15.90 7.08 22.15
C ASN A 3 -14.83 6.10 21.69
N PHE A 4 -13.90 6.57 20.89
CA PHE A 4 -12.74 5.82 20.43
C PHE A 4 -11.47 6.47 20.96
N ASP A 5 -10.49 5.65 21.35
CA ASP A 5 -9.17 6.11 21.78
C ASP A 5 -8.29 6.47 20.58
N TYR A 6 -8.47 5.74 19.46
CA TYR A 6 -7.71 5.94 18.22
C TYR A 6 -8.63 5.94 17.01
N VAL A 7 -8.43 6.91 16.13
CA VAL A 7 -9.08 7.00 14.82
C VAL A 7 -8.01 6.93 13.75
N ILE A 8 -8.06 5.89 12.92
CA ILE A 8 -7.12 5.67 11.82
C ILE A 8 -7.86 5.96 10.52
N ILE A 9 -7.32 6.85 9.70
CA ILE A 9 -7.90 7.22 8.41
C ILE A 9 -7.09 6.57 7.29
N GLY A 10 -7.75 5.70 6.55
CA GLY A 10 -7.20 4.91 5.46
C GLY A 10 -6.76 3.52 5.88
N ALA A 11 -7.37 2.49 5.29
CA ALA A 11 -7.05 1.08 5.49
C ALA A 11 -6.03 0.53 4.47
N GLY A 12 -5.04 1.34 4.12
CA GLY A 12 -3.87 0.90 3.36
C GLY A 12 -2.88 0.14 4.24
N SER A 13 -1.71 -0.21 3.70
CA SER A 13 -0.69 -1.01 4.40
C SER A 13 -0.33 -0.45 5.78
N ALA A 14 -0.12 0.86 5.90
CA ALA A 14 0.22 1.50 7.17
C ALA A 14 -0.96 1.50 8.16
N GLY A 15 -2.17 1.86 7.68
CA GLY A 15 -3.36 1.90 8.54
C GLY A 15 -3.74 0.53 9.08
N CYS A 16 -3.64 -0.51 8.26
CA CYS A 16 -3.89 -1.88 8.70
C CYS A 16 -2.88 -2.33 9.78
N VAL A 17 -1.59 -1.99 9.63
CA VAL A 17 -0.58 -2.29 10.65
C VAL A 17 -0.87 -1.56 11.96
N LEU A 18 -1.18 -0.26 11.87
CA LEU A 18 -1.53 0.53 13.06
C LEU A 18 -2.78 -0.01 13.76
N ALA A 19 -3.84 -0.32 12.98
CA ALA A 19 -5.06 -0.88 13.53
C ALA A 19 -4.78 -2.19 14.28
N ASN A 20 -4.02 -3.10 13.67
CA ASN A 20 -3.65 -4.36 14.28
C ASN A 20 -2.86 -4.15 15.58
N ARG A 21 -1.82 -3.31 15.56
CA ARG A 21 -0.96 -3.10 16.72
C ARG A 21 -1.66 -2.39 17.89
N LEU A 22 -2.46 -1.37 17.59
CA LEU A 22 -3.18 -0.63 18.62
C LEU A 22 -4.30 -1.45 19.25
N SER A 23 -4.93 -2.35 18.49
CA SER A 23 -5.98 -3.23 18.99
C SER A 23 -5.47 -4.49 19.72
N GLU A 24 -4.17 -4.76 19.73
CA GLU A 24 -3.56 -5.81 20.57
C GLU A 24 -3.88 -5.58 22.05
N ASN A 25 -3.94 -4.33 22.49
CA ASN A 25 -4.42 -3.98 23.81
C ASN A 25 -5.95 -3.88 23.79
N SER A 26 -6.62 -4.84 24.42
CA SER A 26 -8.08 -4.92 24.50
C SER A 26 -8.77 -3.73 25.18
N ASN A 27 -8.02 -2.90 25.90
CA ASN A 27 -8.54 -1.67 26.52
C ASN A 27 -8.68 -0.53 25.50
N ASN A 28 -7.99 -0.61 24.36
CA ASN A 28 -8.04 0.40 23.32
C ASN A 28 -9.24 0.19 22.41
N LYS A 29 -10.03 1.22 22.23
CA LYS A 29 -11.07 1.28 21.21
C LYS A 29 -10.53 1.96 19.96
N VAL A 30 -10.27 1.14 18.93
CA VAL A 30 -9.69 1.60 17.67
C VAL A 30 -10.75 1.57 16.57
N VAL A 31 -10.90 2.68 15.85
CA VAL A 31 -11.71 2.73 14.63
C VAL A 31 -10.83 2.96 13.41
N LEU A 32 -11.04 2.18 12.37
CA LEU A 32 -10.37 2.29 11.08
C LEU A 32 -11.40 2.71 10.03
N ILE A 33 -11.17 3.87 9.40
CA ILE A 33 -12.06 4.46 8.41
C ILE A 33 -11.41 4.34 7.04
N GLU A 34 -12.10 3.73 6.09
CA GLU A 34 -11.64 3.58 4.70
C GLU A 34 -12.65 4.23 3.75
N ALA A 35 -12.15 4.97 2.76
CA ALA A 35 -12.97 5.62 1.75
C ALA A 35 -13.49 4.65 0.68
N GLY A 36 -12.75 3.58 0.43
CA GLY A 36 -13.13 2.53 -0.50
C GLY A 36 -14.00 1.44 0.11
N GLY A 37 -14.46 0.54 -0.72
CA GLY A 37 -15.23 -0.63 -0.32
C GLY A 37 -14.35 -1.77 0.21
N LYS A 38 -15.01 -2.92 0.44
CA LYS A 38 -14.32 -4.18 0.74
C LYS A 38 -13.53 -4.66 -0.48
N ASP A 39 -12.46 -5.39 -0.22
CA ASP A 39 -11.57 -5.98 -1.22
C ASP A 39 -12.12 -7.26 -1.87
N ASN A 40 -13.43 -7.34 -2.03
CA ASN A 40 -14.12 -8.52 -2.57
C ASN A 40 -14.18 -8.56 -4.10
N TYR A 41 -13.55 -7.60 -4.80
CA TYR A 41 -13.45 -7.64 -6.26
C TYR A 41 -12.52 -8.79 -6.68
N PRO A 42 -13.00 -9.79 -7.45
CA PRO A 42 -12.24 -11.03 -7.68
C PRO A 42 -10.83 -10.85 -8.23
N TRP A 43 -10.62 -9.82 -9.04
CA TRP A 43 -9.32 -9.52 -9.65
C TRP A 43 -8.27 -9.02 -8.67
N ILE A 44 -8.66 -8.58 -7.46
CA ILE A 44 -7.72 -8.23 -6.39
C ILE A 44 -6.97 -9.48 -5.91
N HIS A 45 -7.64 -10.63 -5.89
CA HIS A 45 -7.11 -11.89 -5.35
C HIS A 45 -6.39 -12.76 -6.40
N ILE A 46 -6.29 -12.27 -7.63
CA ILE A 46 -5.62 -12.98 -8.73
C ILE A 46 -4.39 -12.15 -9.14
N PRO A 47 -3.15 -12.68 -9.08
CA PRO A 47 -1.94 -11.90 -9.34
C PRO A 47 -1.95 -11.12 -10.65
N VAL A 48 -2.38 -11.73 -11.75
CA VAL A 48 -2.50 -11.04 -13.05
C VAL A 48 -3.65 -10.01 -13.07
N GLY A 49 -4.52 -10.03 -12.07
CA GLY A 49 -5.69 -9.17 -11.96
C GLY A 49 -5.35 -7.68 -11.83
N TYR A 50 -4.10 -7.32 -11.51
CA TYR A 50 -3.70 -5.91 -11.40
C TYR A 50 -3.98 -5.11 -12.68
N PHE A 51 -3.95 -5.73 -13.86
CA PHE A 51 -4.36 -5.10 -15.12
C PHE A 51 -5.85 -4.72 -15.16
N LYS A 52 -6.68 -5.38 -14.34
CA LYS A 52 -8.12 -5.11 -14.25
C LYS A 52 -8.46 -4.20 -13.08
N THR A 53 -7.61 -4.14 -12.05
CA THR A 53 -7.82 -3.30 -10.87
C THR A 53 -7.28 -1.89 -11.08
N MET A 54 -6.10 -1.74 -11.70
CA MET A 54 -5.56 -0.44 -12.06
C MET A 54 -6.48 0.26 -13.07
N HIS A 55 -6.77 1.53 -12.80
CA HIS A 55 -7.66 2.38 -13.58
C HIS A 55 -9.16 1.98 -13.54
N ASN A 56 -9.53 1.07 -12.65
CA ASN A 56 -10.93 0.76 -12.40
C ASN A 56 -11.47 1.67 -11.27
N PRO A 57 -12.38 2.61 -11.56
CA PRO A 57 -12.89 3.57 -10.57
C PRO A 57 -13.56 2.95 -9.34
N SER A 58 -13.94 1.67 -9.41
CA SER A 58 -14.53 0.96 -8.27
C SER A 58 -13.53 0.66 -7.17
N VAL A 59 -12.23 0.51 -7.50
CA VAL A 59 -11.15 0.12 -6.59
C VAL A 59 -9.91 0.99 -6.71
N ASP A 60 -9.88 1.95 -7.63
CA ASP A 60 -8.78 2.89 -7.90
C ASP A 60 -9.30 4.33 -7.88
N TRP A 61 -8.55 5.24 -7.28
CA TRP A 61 -8.81 6.68 -7.33
C TRP A 61 -8.62 7.28 -8.74
N CYS A 62 -7.95 6.56 -9.63
CA CYS A 62 -7.68 6.97 -11.01
C CYS A 62 -6.97 8.32 -11.14
N TYR A 63 -6.06 8.65 -10.22
CA TYR A 63 -5.31 9.90 -10.27
C TYR A 63 -4.42 10.01 -11.51
N LYS A 64 -4.12 11.24 -11.85
CA LYS A 64 -3.15 11.60 -12.88
C LYS A 64 -2.23 12.69 -12.34
N THR A 65 -0.98 12.67 -12.75
CA THR A 65 -0.05 13.75 -12.44
C THR A 65 -0.38 14.99 -13.26
N GLU A 66 0.00 16.16 -12.75
CA GLU A 66 0.05 17.35 -13.59
C GLU A 66 1.06 17.16 -14.74
N PRO A 67 0.83 17.81 -15.89
CA PRO A 67 1.81 17.79 -16.96
C PRO A 67 3.14 18.41 -16.52
N ASP A 68 4.25 17.73 -16.81
CA ASP A 68 5.60 18.19 -16.46
C ASP A 68 6.40 18.50 -17.72
N ALA A 69 6.97 19.70 -17.78
CA ALA A 69 7.78 20.14 -18.91
C ALA A 69 9.02 19.28 -19.13
N SER A 70 9.64 18.76 -18.05
CA SER A 70 10.80 17.86 -18.13
C SER A 70 10.46 16.50 -18.76
N MET A 71 9.17 16.16 -18.82
CA MET A 71 8.65 14.92 -19.39
C MET A 71 7.81 15.15 -20.66
N ASN A 72 8.16 16.16 -21.45
CA ASN A 72 7.43 16.52 -22.66
C ASN A 72 5.94 16.84 -22.42
N ASN A 73 5.63 17.51 -21.33
CA ASN A 73 4.27 17.84 -20.90
C ASN A 73 3.33 16.62 -20.75
N ARG A 74 3.88 15.46 -20.46
CA ARG A 74 3.06 14.26 -20.24
C ARG A 74 2.41 14.27 -18.87
N SER A 75 1.15 13.88 -18.82
CA SER A 75 0.43 13.49 -17.62
C SER A 75 0.47 11.98 -17.48
N ILE A 76 0.92 11.48 -16.35
CA ILE A 76 1.07 10.05 -16.07
C ILE A 76 -0.09 9.60 -15.20
N ARG A 77 -0.69 8.46 -15.53
CA ARG A 77 -1.68 7.81 -14.67
C ARG A 77 -0.99 7.32 -13.41
N TYR A 78 -1.60 7.59 -12.26
CA TYR A 78 -1.06 7.30 -10.95
C TYR A 78 -2.04 6.49 -10.10
N PRO A 79 -2.11 5.17 -10.31
CA PRO A 79 -3.06 4.31 -9.60
C PRO A 79 -2.86 4.36 -8.09
N ARG A 80 -3.95 4.51 -7.34
CA ARG A 80 -4.00 4.45 -5.88
C ARG A 80 -5.26 3.70 -5.46
N GLY A 81 -5.09 2.66 -4.65
CA GLY A 81 -6.19 1.83 -4.23
C GLY A 81 -7.24 2.59 -3.41
N LYS A 82 -8.50 2.36 -3.76
CA LYS A 82 -9.70 2.85 -3.08
C LYS A 82 -10.50 1.64 -2.59
N THR A 83 -9.92 0.90 -1.65
CA THR A 83 -10.48 -0.34 -1.11
C THR A 83 -9.72 -0.72 0.16
N LEU A 84 -10.24 -1.66 0.94
CA LEU A 84 -9.48 -2.26 2.03
C LEU A 84 -8.15 -2.81 1.52
N GLY A 85 -7.06 -2.54 2.23
CA GLY A 85 -5.69 -2.81 1.79
C GLY A 85 -5.07 -1.69 0.95
N GLY A 86 -5.88 -0.75 0.44
CA GLY A 86 -5.40 0.40 -0.34
C GLY A 86 -4.62 -0.01 -1.58
N SER A 87 -3.50 0.66 -1.83
CA SER A 87 -2.68 0.37 -3.03
C SER A 87 -2.02 -1.01 -3.01
N SER A 88 -1.86 -1.65 -1.84
CA SER A 88 -1.37 -3.04 -1.79
C SER A 88 -2.34 -4.04 -2.39
N SER A 89 -3.65 -3.72 -2.41
CA SER A 89 -4.67 -4.57 -3.03
C SER A 89 -4.71 -4.47 -4.57
N ILE A 90 -4.10 -3.45 -5.16
CA ILE A 90 -4.13 -3.23 -6.61
C ILE A 90 -2.74 -3.13 -7.25
N ASN A 91 -1.67 -3.35 -6.51
CA ASN A 91 -0.31 -3.24 -7.00
C ASN A 91 0.04 -4.38 -7.98
N GLY A 92 1.13 -4.19 -8.75
CA GLY A 92 1.57 -5.17 -9.74
C GLY A 92 2.28 -6.39 -9.17
N LEU A 93 2.38 -6.54 -7.84
CA LEU A 93 3.02 -7.64 -7.12
C LEU A 93 4.48 -7.89 -7.54
N LEU A 94 5.16 -6.88 -8.05
CA LEU A 94 6.56 -6.98 -8.43
C LEU A 94 7.43 -6.95 -7.17
N TYR A 95 8.17 -8.02 -6.95
CA TYR A 95 9.23 -8.07 -5.97
C TYR A 95 10.56 -7.84 -6.66
N ILE A 96 11.17 -6.70 -6.38
CA ILE A 96 12.50 -6.35 -6.90
C ILE A 96 13.44 -6.27 -5.70
N SER A 97 14.40 -7.19 -5.64
CA SER A 97 15.49 -7.09 -4.67
C SER A 97 16.40 -5.94 -5.09
N CYS A 98 16.38 -4.85 -4.34
CA CYS A 98 17.29 -3.73 -4.56
C CYS A 98 18.73 -4.10 -4.21
N LEU A 99 19.67 -3.47 -4.88
CA LEU A 99 21.08 -3.52 -4.49
C LEU A 99 21.22 -2.91 -3.09
N LEU A 100 22.10 -3.47 -2.28
CA LEU A 100 22.27 -3.15 -0.85
C LEU A 100 22.45 -1.67 -0.54
N TYR A 101 23.03 -0.90 -1.45
CA TYR A 101 23.25 0.53 -1.28
C TYR A 101 22.01 1.38 -1.62
N THR A 102 20.98 0.81 -2.26
CA THR A 102 19.76 1.53 -2.63
C THR A 102 18.59 1.25 -1.68
N SER A 103 18.73 0.26 -0.81
CA SER A 103 17.71 -0.13 0.16
C SER A 103 18.27 -0.09 1.58
N PRO A 104 18.23 1.07 2.24
CA PRO A 104 18.80 1.25 3.58
C PRO A 104 17.96 0.57 4.69
N SER A 105 17.57 -0.66 4.48
CA SER A 105 16.93 -1.44 5.54
C SER A 105 17.99 -1.97 6.51
N PRO A 106 17.77 -1.91 7.82
CA PRO A 106 18.66 -2.55 8.80
C PRO A 106 18.88 -4.04 8.54
N ARG A 107 17.91 -4.72 7.95
CA ARG A 107 18.04 -6.13 7.53
C ARG A 107 18.98 -6.30 6.35
N ASP A 108 18.89 -5.41 5.37
CA ASP A 108 19.78 -5.46 4.19
C ASP A 108 21.23 -5.19 4.60
N ALA A 109 21.44 -4.25 5.52
CA ALA A 109 22.75 -3.98 6.09
C ALA A 109 23.33 -5.18 6.87
N THR A 110 22.48 -6.00 7.48
CA THR A 110 22.90 -7.20 8.22
C THR A 110 23.27 -8.33 7.27
N LEU A 111 22.52 -8.50 6.19
CA LEU A 111 22.82 -9.51 5.15
C LEU A 111 24.09 -9.17 4.36
N SER A 112 24.39 -7.87 4.17
CA SER A 112 25.62 -7.45 3.48
C SER A 112 26.90 -7.67 4.29
N ARG A 113 26.78 -7.92 5.60
CA ARG A 113 27.90 -8.19 6.50
C ARG A 113 28.20 -9.67 6.67
N MET A 114 27.47 -10.55 6.02
CA MET A 114 27.88 -11.94 5.95
C MET A 114 29.17 -12.03 5.12
N PRO A 115 30.30 -12.45 5.73
CA PRO A 115 31.53 -12.61 4.98
C PRO A 115 31.29 -13.63 3.86
N SER A 116 31.67 -13.26 2.66
CA SER A 116 31.84 -14.18 1.52
C SER A 116 33.05 -15.08 1.80
N SER A 117 33.00 -15.80 2.90
CA SER A 117 34.06 -16.76 3.26
C SER A 117 33.46 -18.14 3.30
N ALA A 118 33.51 -18.79 2.19
CA ALA A 118 34.01 -20.17 2.09
C ALA A 118 34.20 -20.48 0.62
#